data_b6eb8538ee21b3550d3f93e3d56bf8c4
#
_entry.id   b6eb8538ee21b3550d3f93e3d56bf8c4
#
_cell.length_a   1.000
_cell.length_b   1.000
_cell.length_c   1.000
_cell.angle_alpha   90.00
_cell.angle_beta   90.00
_cell.angle_gamma   90.00
#
_symmetry.space_group_name_H-M   'P 1'
#
loop_
_entity.id
_entity.type
_entity.pdbx_description
1 polymer ?
#
loop_
_entity_poly.entity_id
_entity_poly.type
_entity_poly.pdbx_seq_one_letter_code
_entity_poly.pdbx_strand_id
1 'polypeptide(L)'
;MRSFVTRPRALAVLLAGTALAFSPLGGQATAQLPVDQTGNPACFTPEEGPAARGGFGADHRELSAAEQKAIEAKTAQILKAKAARGLAPQAGTLASASVPVYVHVMLSKTGAGDVTAAQIDQQIAELNQDFAGQESSQAANTGFTFYLAGTDRYKNDQWHKDRQSTSYRSQTRLGGKNALNIWLVDFSYLGIATFPWDYASNPKIDGIRVQYSSLPGGSATNYNEGKTASHEAGHWFGLYHTFQGGCTSTNDSVADTPAQSSSSSGCPEGRDSCSLPGLDPIHNYMDYSYDSCYNQFTPGQSTRISNMWTAYRA
;
A
#
# COMPACT_ATOMS: atom_id res chain seq x y z
N MET A 1 12.48 5.79 -91.38
CA MET A 1 12.80 4.58 -92.23
C MET A 1 12.89 3.40 -91.31
N ARG A 2 12.02 2.41 -91.64
CA ARG A 2 12.08 0.93 -91.39
C ARG A 2 12.59 0.51 -89.98
N SER A 3 11.67 0.03 -89.12
CA SER A 3 11.24 -1.43 -89.02
C SER A 3 12.38 -2.39 -88.74
N PHE A 4 12.38 -3.03 -87.61
CA PHE A 4 12.21 -4.52 -87.60
C PHE A 4 11.81 -4.98 -86.15
N VAL A 5 10.76 -5.77 -86.15
CA VAL A 5 10.19 -6.60 -85.09
C VAL A 5 11.02 -7.88 -84.95
N THR A 6 11.27 -8.32 -83.75
CA THR A 6 11.31 -9.77 -83.42
C THR A 6 11.01 -9.99 -81.94
N ARG A 7 9.91 -10.67 -81.68
CA ARG A 7 9.71 -11.54 -80.49
C ARG A 7 10.44 -12.85 -80.77
N PRO A 8 10.96 -13.58 -79.78
CA PRO A 8 10.14 -14.69 -79.23
C PRO A 8 10.38 -15.09 -77.73
N ARG A 9 9.44 -15.86 -77.37
CA ARG A 9 9.38 -17.02 -76.50
C ARG A 9 9.42 -16.88 -75.01
N ALA A 10 8.27 -17.24 -74.49
CA ALA A 10 7.95 -17.56 -73.08
C ALA A 10 8.76 -18.74 -72.52
N LEU A 11 9.21 -18.58 -71.30
CA LEU A 11 9.54 -19.71 -70.43
C LEU A 11 8.74 -19.54 -69.13
N ALA A 12 7.77 -20.41 -68.90
CA ALA A 12 6.99 -20.51 -67.70
C ALA A 12 7.86 -21.17 -66.64
N VAL A 13 8.09 -20.46 -65.56
CA VAL A 13 8.62 -21.04 -64.31
C VAL A 13 7.48 -21.01 -63.31
N LEU A 14 6.97 -22.17 -62.96
CA LEU A 14 6.09 -22.38 -61.83
C LEU A 14 6.88 -22.11 -60.53
N LEU A 15 6.54 -21.06 -59.81
CA LEU A 15 6.93 -20.89 -58.43
C LEU A 15 5.70 -21.18 -57.59
N ALA A 16 5.77 -22.25 -56.83
CA ALA A 16 4.81 -22.60 -55.78
C ALA A 16 4.86 -21.54 -54.68
N GLY A 17 3.84 -20.71 -54.62
CA GLY A 17 3.64 -19.74 -53.57
C GLY A 17 3.03 -20.44 -52.35
N THR A 18 3.80 -20.64 -51.28
CA THR A 18 3.26 -20.94 -49.96
C THR A 18 2.61 -19.69 -49.43
N ALA A 19 1.28 -19.68 -49.39
CA ALA A 19 0.52 -18.65 -48.70
C ALA A 19 0.72 -18.78 -47.17
N LEU A 20 1.49 -17.91 -46.61
CA LEU A 20 1.49 -17.68 -45.16
C LEU A 20 0.22 -16.90 -44.81
N ALA A 21 -0.73 -17.61 -44.23
CA ALA A 21 -1.89 -16.99 -43.61
C ALA A 21 -1.46 -16.19 -42.37
N PHE A 22 -1.45 -14.89 -42.48
CA PHE A 22 -1.41 -14.01 -41.29
C PHE A 22 -2.80 -14.04 -40.67
N SER A 23 -2.92 -14.71 -39.53
CA SER A 23 -4.04 -14.52 -38.61
C SER A 23 -3.86 -13.21 -37.85
N PRO A 24 -4.87 -12.32 -37.77
CA PRO A 24 -4.80 -11.18 -36.90
C PRO A 24 -5.02 -11.65 -35.45
N LEU A 25 -3.95 -11.72 -34.66
CA LEU A 25 -4.02 -11.81 -33.20
C LEU A 25 -4.38 -10.42 -32.67
N GLY A 26 -5.65 -10.10 -32.69
CA GLY A 26 -6.24 -8.96 -32.01
C GLY A 26 -7.17 -9.44 -30.89
N GLY A 27 -6.65 -10.20 -29.96
CA GLY A 27 -7.30 -10.45 -28.69
C GLY A 27 -6.87 -9.34 -27.72
N GLN A 28 -7.72 -8.33 -27.50
CA GLN A 28 -7.63 -7.50 -26.31
C GLN A 28 -7.89 -8.42 -25.12
N ALA A 29 -6.85 -8.78 -24.41
CA ALA A 29 -7.00 -9.40 -23.11
C ALA A 29 -7.61 -8.33 -22.19
N THR A 30 -8.91 -8.39 -21.97
CA THR A 30 -9.52 -7.71 -20.83
C THR A 30 -8.94 -8.39 -19.59
N ALA A 31 -8.08 -7.68 -18.87
CA ALA A 31 -7.62 -8.13 -17.59
C ALA A 31 -8.86 -8.24 -16.69
N GLN A 32 -9.32 -9.45 -16.46
CA GLN A 32 -10.30 -9.73 -15.43
C GLN A 32 -9.60 -9.51 -14.09
N LEU A 33 -10.17 -8.63 -13.27
CA LEU A 33 -9.74 -8.48 -11.88
C LEU A 33 -9.83 -9.85 -11.21
N PRO A 34 -8.78 -10.28 -10.49
CA PRO A 34 -8.85 -11.48 -9.70
C PRO A 34 -10.00 -11.38 -8.71
N VAL A 35 -10.78 -12.44 -8.60
CA VAL A 35 -11.86 -12.58 -7.61
C VAL A 35 -11.38 -13.53 -6.52
N ASP A 36 -11.77 -13.27 -5.28
CA ASP A 36 -11.52 -14.21 -4.18
C ASP A 36 -12.35 -15.49 -4.39
N GLN A 37 -12.15 -16.49 -3.53
CA GLN A 37 -12.88 -17.78 -3.60
C GLN A 37 -14.40 -17.65 -3.40
N THR A 38 -14.91 -16.45 -3.13
CA THR A 38 -16.34 -16.13 -2.98
C THR A 38 -16.91 -15.37 -4.17
N GLY A 39 -16.09 -15.09 -5.22
CA GLY A 39 -16.52 -14.40 -6.44
C GLY A 39 -16.57 -12.88 -6.33
N ASN A 40 -16.11 -12.30 -5.21
CA ASN A 40 -15.95 -10.87 -5.07
C ASN A 40 -14.63 -10.41 -5.71
N PRO A 41 -14.55 -9.17 -6.27
CA PRO A 41 -13.28 -8.60 -6.67
C PRO A 41 -12.32 -8.66 -5.50
N ALA A 42 -11.27 -9.48 -5.59
CA ALA A 42 -10.25 -9.51 -4.57
C ALA A 42 -9.55 -8.14 -4.58
N CYS A 43 -9.75 -7.35 -3.55
CA CYS A 43 -8.99 -6.12 -3.37
C CYS A 43 -7.48 -6.41 -3.28
N PHE A 44 -7.09 -7.67 -3.12
CA PHE A 44 -5.71 -8.08 -2.84
C PHE A 44 -5.44 -9.49 -3.36
N THR A 45 -5.15 -9.66 -4.64
CA THR A 45 -4.24 -10.72 -5.06
C THR A 45 -2.90 -10.08 -5.37
N PRO A 46 -1.84 -10.51 -4.72
CA PRO A 46 -0.50 -10.13 -5.10
C PRO A 46 -0.16 -10.88 -6.39
N GLU A 47 -0.35 -10.28 -7.54
CA GLU A 47 0.38 -10.69 -8.72
C GLU A 47 1.76 -10.01 -8.66
N GLU A 48 2.75 -10.82 -8.90
CA GLU A 48 4.18 -10.59 -9.03
C GLU A 48 4.56 -9.13 -9.37
N GLY A 49 4.49 -8.25 -8.37
CA GLY A 49 5.12 -6.93 -8.42
C GLY A 49 6.59 -7.06 -8.03
N PRO A 50 7.43 -6.04 -8.29
CA PRO A 50 8.79 -6.01 -7.79
C PRO A 50 8.78 -6.27 -6.28
N ALA A 51 9.77 -7.03 -5.83
CA ALA A 51 9.91 -7.42 -4.43
C ALA A 51 9.71 -6.20 -3.52
N ALA A 52 8.70 -6.26 -2.70
CA ALA A 52 8.51 -5.31 -1.62
C ALA A 52 9.64 -5.47 -0.62
N ARG A 53 9.75 -4.55 0.26
CA ARG A 53 10.64 -4.48 1.41
C ARG A 53 11.24 -5.85 1.78
N GLY A 54 12.55 -6.00 1.68
CA GLY A 54 13.25 -7.23 2.04
C GLY A 54 13.03 -8.44 1.13
N GLY A 55 12.48 -8.27 -0.07
CA GLY A 55 12.26 -9.38 -1.01
C GLY A 55 10.93 -10.12 -0.83
N PHE A 56 10.04 -9.61 0.00
CA PHE A 56 8.71 -10.18 0.26
C PHE A 56 7.68 -9.55 -0.65
N GLY A 57 7.49 -9.52 -1.81
CA GLY A 57 6.38 -9.06 -2.66
C GLY A 57 5.78 -7.67 -2.29
N ALA A 58 4.89 -7.13 -3.08
CA ALA A 58 4.26 -5.83 -2.85
C ALA A 58 3.33 -5.84 -1.63
N ASP A 59 3.42 -4.83 -0.77
CA ASP A 59 2.59 -4.68 0.42
C ASP A 59 1.18 -4.17 0.10
N HIS A 60 1.00 -3.54 -1.04
CA HIS A 60 -0.27 -2.97 -1.44
C HIS A 60 -0.45 -2.95 -2.96
N ARG A 61 -1.73 -2.93 -3.40
CA ARG A 61 -2.08 -2.70 -4.80
C ARG A 61 -1.71 -1.26 -5.19
N GLU A 62 -0.87 -1.09 -6.18
CA GLU A 62 -0.62 0.22 -6.76
C GLU A 62 -1.88 0.76 -7.44
N LEU A 63 -2.16 2.05 -7.18
CA LEU A 63 -3.25 2.76 -7.80
C LEU A 63 -2.80 3.40 -9.11
N SER A 64 -3.61 3.27 -10.15
CA SER A 64 -3.39 4.02 -11.37
C SER A 64 -3.57 5.53 -11.13
N ALA A 65 -2.96 6.36 -11.95
CA ALA A 65 -3.12 7.82 -11.87
C ALA A 65 -4.60 8.27 -11.99
N ALA A 66 -5.41 7.52 -12.73
CA ALA A 66 -6.85 7.79 -12.87
C ALA A 66 -7.62 7.50 -11.57
N GLU A 67 -7.31 6.38 -10.91
CA GLU A 67 -7.88 6.04 -9.60
C GLU A 67 -7.45 7.04 -8.53
N GLN A 68 -6.15 7.38 -8.47
CA GLN A 68 -5.62 8.40 -7.56
C GLN A 68 -6.40 9.72 -7.73
N LYS A 69 -6.53 10.22 -8.95
CA LYS A 69 -7.29 11.44 -9.26
C LYS A 69 -8.77 11.35 -8.83
N ALA A 70 -9.41 10.21 -9.04
CA ALA A 70 -10.80 10.00 -8.64
C ALA A 70 -10.96 10.00 -7.12
N ILE A 71 -10.03 9.37 -6.38
CA ILE A 71 -10.00 9.35 -4.91
C ILE A 71 -9.82 10.77 -4.36
N GLU A 72 -8.85 11.53 -4.89
CA GLU A 72 -8.62 12.92 -4.47
C GLU A 72 -9.86 13.80 -4.70
N ALA A 73 -10.48 13.71 -5.88
CA ALA A 73 -11.69 14.46 -6.19
C ALA A 73 -12.87 14.10 -5.25
N LYS A 74 -13.07 12.81 -4.98
CA LYS A 74 -14.11 12.32 -4.06
C LYS A 74 -13.84 12.80 -2.63
N THR A 75 -12.59 12.70 -2.17
CA THR A 75 -12.18 13.16 -0.84
C THR A 75 -12.45 14.65 -0.67
N ALA A 76 -12.07 15.48 -1.65
CA ALA A 76 -12.33 16.93 -1.63
C ALA A 76 -13.84 17.25 -1.54
N GLN A 77 -14.69 16.51 -2.27
CA GLN A 77 -16.14 16.66 -2.19
C GLN A 77 -16.68 16.33 -0.80
N ILE A 78 -16.20 15.22 -0.19
CA ILE A 78 -16.62 14.81 1.17
C ILE A 78 -16.20 15.88 2.19
N LEU A 79 -14.94 16.34 2.13
CA LEU A 79 -14.43 17.37 3.03
C LEU A 79 -15.23 18.67 2.93
N LYS A 80 -15.53 19.12 1.70
CA LYS A 80 -16.38 20.29 1.46
C LYS A 80 -17.78 20.12 2.06
N ALA A 81 -18.39 18.96 1.88
CA ALA A 81 -19.70 18.67 2.44
C ALA A 81 -19.69 18.63 3.97
N LYS A 82 -18.64 18.04 4.59
CA LYS A 82 -18.47 18.01 6.05
C LYS A 82 -18.20 19.42 6.61
N ALA A 83 -17.38 20.22 5.95
CA ALA A 83 -17.11 21.60 6.33
C ALA A 83 -18.39 22.46 6.32
N ALA A 84 -19.23 22.34 5.29
CA ALA A 84 -20.50 23.04 5.21
C ALA A 84 -21.50 22.67 6.34
N ARG A 85 -21.27 21.52 6.98
CA ARG A 85 -22.08 21.01 8.12
C ARG A 85 -21.41 21.24 9.47
N GLY A 86 -20.26 21.91 9.53
CA GLY A 86 -19.48 22.11 10.77
C GLY A 86 -18.85 20.84 11.32
N LEU A 87 -18.66 19.80 10.49
CA LEU A 87 -18.12 18.49 10.86
C LEU A 87 -16.63 18.31 10.47
N ALA A 88 -15.99 19.35 9.94
CA ALA A 88 -14.56 19.38 9.68
C ALA A 88 -13.84 20.22 10.75
N PRO A 89 -12.55 19.97 11.01
CA PRO A 89 -11.75 20.86 11.83
C PRO A 89 -11.80 22.31 11.34
N GLN A 90 -11.59 23.25 12.24
CA GLN A 90 -11.50 24.66 11.85
C GLN A 90 -10.32 24.87 10.89
N ALA A 91 -10.42 25.89 10.04
CA ALA A 91 -9.33 26.22 9.12
C ALA A 91 -8.01 26.43 9.88
N GLY A 92 -6.95 25.76 9.42
CA GLY A 92 -5.63 25.80 10.06
C GLY A 92 -5.43 24.84 11.24
N THR A 93 -6.47 24.05 11.63
CA THR A 93 -6.31 22.98 12.61
C THR A 93 -6.34 21.61 11.94
N LEU A 94 -5.50 20.69 12.42
CA LEU A 94 -5.52 19.30 11.99
C LEU A 94 -6.47 18.49 12.88
N ALA A 95 -7.09 17.45 12.31
CA ALA A 95 -7.77 16.45 13.12
C ALA A 95 -6.77 15.71 13.99
N SER A 96 -7.19 15.37 15.19
CA SER A 96 -6.45 14.51 16.11
C SER A 96 -7.38 13.51 16.75
N ALA A 97 -6.88 12.34 17.10
CA ALA A 97 -7.68 11.32 17.78
C ALA A 97 -6.79 10.33 18.54
N SER A 98 -7.35 9.73 19.57
CA SER A 98 -6.81 8.53 20.19
C SER A 98 -7.48 7.31 19.53
N VAL A 99 -6.69 6.51 18.82
CA VAL A 99 -7.13 5.39 17.99
C VAL A 99 -7.10 4.10 18.80
N PRO A 100 -8.24 3.43 19.00
CA PRO A 100 -8.24 2.11 19.62
C PRO A 100 -7.62 1.08 18.67
N VAL A 101 -6.66 0.30 19.16
CA VAL A 101 -5.99 -0.76 18.40
C VAL A 101 -6.41 -2.12 18.95
N TYR A 102 -6.87 -3.00 18.06
CA TYR A 102 -7.14 -4.41 18.35
C TYR A 102 -6.11 -5.27 17.63
N VAL A 103 -5.39 -6.10 18.40
CA VAL A 103 -4.33 -6.97 17.86
C VAL A 103 -4.82 -8.42 17.86
N HIS A 104 -4.84 -9.02 16.68
CA HIS A 104 -5.30 -10.39 16.43
C HIS A 104 -4.11 -11.27 16.06
N VAL A 105 -3.67 -12.13 16.96
CA VAL A 105 -2.51 -13.01 16.75
C VAL A 105 -2.97 -14.32 16.11
N MET A 106 -2.59 -14.53 14.85
CA MET A 106 -2.94 -15.72 14.07
C MET A 106 -1.85 -16.78 14.23
N LEU A 107 -2.09 -17.72 15.15
CA LEU A 107 -1.15 -18.79 15.49
C LEU A 107 -1.35 -20.02 14.60
N SER A 108 -0.27 -20.74 14.31
CA SER A 108 -0.38 -22.11 13.85
C SER A 108 -0.97 -23.01 14.96
N LYS A 109 -1.43 -24.19 14.60
CA LYS A 109 -1.89 -25.20 15.58
C LYS A 109 -0.81 -25.59 16.59
N THR A 110 0.47 -25.52 16.18
CA THR A 110 1.63 -25.80 17.03
C THR A 110 2.09 -24.60 17.86
N GLY A 111 1.49 -23.42 17.66
CA GLY A 111 1.82 -22.20 18.39
C GLY A 111 2.87 -21.32 17.71
N ALA A 112 3.32 -21.64 16.48
CA ALA A 112 4.17 -20.71 15.73
C ALA A 112 3.42 -19.41 15.44
N GLY A 113 4.16 -18.30 15.42
CA GLY A 113 3.60 -16.94 15.24
C GLY A 113 3.10 -16.30 16.53
N ASP A 114 3.33 -16.95 17.71
CA ASP A 114 3.01 -16.28 18.97
C ASP A 114 3.98 -15.14 19.27
N VAL A 115 3.42 -14.07 19.76
CA VAL A 115 4.14 -12.87 20.18
C VAL A 115 3.77 -12.57 21.65
N THR A 116 4.73 -12.05 22.40
CA THR A 116 4.51 -11.70 23.81
C THR A 116 3.64 -10.44 23.95
N ALA A 117 3.01 -10.27 25.08
CA ALA A 117 2.31 -9.03 25.41
C ALA A 117 3.28 -7.82 25.37
N ALA A 118 4.50 -7.99 25.85
CA ALA A 118 5.53 -6.95 25.81
C ALA A 118 5.88 -6.51 24.36
N GLN A 119 5.94 -7.45 23.39
CA GLN A 119 6.15 -7.07 21.98
C GLN A 119 4.96 -6.30 21.41
N ILE A 120 3.74 -6.65 21.81
CA ILE A 120 2.54 -5.88 21.40
C ILE A 120 2.58 -4.48 22.01
N ASP A 121 2.89 -4.37 23.31
CA ASP A 121 3.00 -3.07 23.97
C ASP A 121 4.11 -2.19 23.35
N GLN A 122 5.26 -2.78 23.00
CA GLN A 122 6.34 -2.12 22.26
C GLN A 122 5.87 -1.66 20.88
N GLN A 123 5.10 -2.48 20.15
CA GLN A 123 4.54 -2.07 18.86
C GLN A 123 3.58 -0.87 18.98
N ILE A 124 2.76 -0.82 20.04
CA ILE A 124 1.90 0.35 20.29
C ILE A 124 2.74 1.58 20.66
N ALA A 125 3.81 1.41 21.43
CA ALA A 125 4.74 2.49 21.74
C ALA A 125 5.43 3.02 20.47
N GLU A 126 5.86 2.12 19.58
CA GLU A 126 6.47 2.47 18.28
C GLU A 126 5.53 3.29 17.41
N LEU A 127 4.28 2.83 17.23
CA LEU A 127 3.26 3.60 16.51
C LEU A 127 3.10 5.03 17.09
N ASN A 128 3.09 5.15 18.42
CA ASN A 128 2.97 6.46 19.05
C ASN A 128 4.21 7.35 18.84
N GLN A 129 5.41 6.78 18.87
CA GLN A 129 6.66 7.49 18.62
C GLN A 129 6.70 8.04 17.19
N ASP A 130 6.40 7.19 16.21
CA ASP A 130 6.43 7.51 14.78
C ASP A 130 5.40 8.59 14.43
N PHE A 131 4.15 8.39 14.84
CA PHE A 131 3.07 9.33 14.54
C PHE A 131 3.15 10.64 15.34
N ALA A 132 3.85 10.66 16.46
CA ALA A 132 4.16 11.88 17.19
C ALA A 132 5.38 12.65 16.63
N GLY A 133 6.09 12.06 15.64
CA GLY A 133 7.27 12.68 15.03
C GLY A 133 8.45 12.83 15.99
N GLN A 134 8.70 11.81 16.82
CA GLN A 134 9.73 11.90 17.88
C GLN A 134 11.11 11.40 17.43
N GLU A 135 11.26 10.85 16.23
CA GLU A 135 12.51 10.26 15.77
C GLU A 135 13.41 11.22 14.99
N SER A 136 12.87 12.34 14.50
CA SER A 136 13.63 13.35 13.77
C SER A 136 13.10 14.74 14.05
N SER A 137 14.00 15.73 14.02
CA SER A 137 13.60 17.15 14.09
C SER A 137 12.81 17.63 12.87
N GLN A 138 12.82 16.86 11.79
CA GLN A 138 12.05 17.12 10.56
C GLN A 138 10.72 16.39 10.54
N ALA A 139 10.53 15.43 11.44
CA ALA A 139 9.31 14.63 11.52
C ALA A 139 8.12 15.47 11.99
N ALA A 140 6.99 15.29 11.32
CA ALA A 140 5.75 15.94 11.71
C ALA A 140 5.03 15.17 12.83
N ASN A 141 4.53 15.88 13.82
CA ASN A 141 3.54 15.32 14.74
C ASN A 141 2.18 15.29 14.01
N THR A 142 1.62 14.10 13.83
CA THR A 142 0.34 13.92 13.14
C THR A 142 -0.87 14.26 14.00
N GLY A 143 -0.70 14.35 15.33
CA GLY A 143 -1.77 14.53 16.30
C GLY A 143 -2.57 13.26 16.60
N PHE A 144 -2.19 12.11 16.04
CA PHE A 144 -2.83 10.81 16.34
C PHE A 144 -2.02 10.02 17.35
N THR A 145 -2.73 9.39 18.27
CA THR A 145 -2.18 8.49 19.28
C THR A 145 -2.89 7.14 19.23
N PHE A 146 -2.25 6.10 19.72
CA PHE A 146 -2.74 4.73 19.68
C PHE A 146 -2.78 4.15 21.09
N TYR A 147 -3.81 3.38 21.40
CA TYR A 147 -3.88 2.61 22.63
C TYR A 147 -4.36 1.20 22.37
N LEU A 148 -3.81 0.23 23.08
CA LEU A 148 -4.24 -1.16 22.97
C LEU A 148 -5.63 -1.31 23.59
N ALA A 149 -6.63 -1.57 22.75
CA ALA A 149 -8.01 -1.77 23.15
C ALA A 149 -8.34 -3.26 23.41
N GLY A 150 -7.58 -4.16 22.81
CA GLY A 150 -7.74 -5.59 23.04
C GLY A 150 -6.75 -6.42 22.25
N THR A 151 -6.52 -7.64 22.74
CA THR A 151 -5.71 -8.67 22.06
C THR A 151 -6.43 -9.99 22.13
N ASP A 152 -6.50 -10.70 21.02
CA ASP A 152 -6.96 -12.08 20.96
C ASP A 152 -5.99 -12.97 20.18
N ARG A 153 -6.15 -14.30 20.34
CA ARG A 153 -5.26 -15.31 19.76
C ARG A 153 -6.07 -16.45 19.17
N TYR A 154 -5.79 -16.80 17.92
CA TYR A 154 -6.50 -17.84 17.19
C TYR A 154 -5.54 -18.92 16.68
N LYS A 155 -5.75 -20.17 17.02
CA LYS A 155 -4.95 -21.31 16.53
C LYS A 155 -5.55 -21.91 15.27
N ASN A 156 -5.03 -21.51 14.11
CA ASN A 156 -5.48 -21.99 12.80
C ASN A 156 -4.35 -21.84 11.76
N ASP A 157 -3.87 -22.96 11.21
CA ASP A 157 -2.76 -22.96 10.25
C ASP A 157 -3.06 -22.17 8.97
N GLN A 158 -4.32 -22.13 8.52
CA GLN A 158 -4.69 -21.37 7.34
C GLN A 158 -4.66 -19.86 7.62
N TRP A 159 -5.19 -19.45 8.76
CA TRP A 159 -5.19 -18.05 9.19
C TRP A 159 -3.78 -17.54 9.49
N HIS A 160 -2.95 -18.37 10.14
CA HIS A 160 -1.55 -18.08 10.40
C HIS A 160 -0.79 -17.76 9.09
N LYS A 161 -1.04 -18.52 8.03
CA LYS A 161 -0.43 -18.32 6.71
C LYS A 161 -1.18 -17.32 5.83
N ASP A 162 -2.00 -16.46 6.41
CA ASP A 162 -2.83 -15.46 5.73
C ASP A 162 -3.80 -16.05 4.69
N ARG A 163 -3.98 -17.35 4.66
CA ARG A 163 -4.98 -17.97 3.80
C ARG A 163 -6.37 -17.69 4.35
N GLN A 164 -7.35 -17.46 3.47
CA GLN A 164 -8.71 -17.07 3.84
C GLN A 164 -8.77 -15.71 4.57
N SER A 165 -7.94 -14.75 4.19
CA SER A 165 -7.80 -13.46 4.88
C SER A 165 -9.11 -12.69 5.01
N THR A 166 -9.97 -12.70 4.01
CA THR A 166 -11.31 -12.09 4.08
C THR A 166 -12.18 -12.75 5.16
N SER A 167 -12.13 -14.08 5.26
CA SER A 167 -12.92 -14.84 6.22
C SER A 167 -12.52 -14.52 7.67
N TYR A 168 -11.23 -14.67 8.02
CA TYR A 168 -10.83 -14.43 9.41
C TYR A 168 -10.96 -12.97 9.82
N ARG A 169 -10.61 -12.02 8.94
CA ARG A 169 -10.77 -10.61 9.24
C ARG A 169 -12.22 -10.25 9.51
N SER A 170 -13.14 -10.74 8.68
CA SER A 170 -14.57 -10.48 8.87
C SER A 170 -15.15 -11.07 10.15
N GLN A 171 -14.54 -12.14 10.71
CA GLN A 171 -14.96 -12.80 11.95
C GLN A 171 -14.35 -12.17 13.20
N THR A 172 -13.18 -11.55 13.07
CA THR A 172 -12.39 -11.10 14.23
C THR A 172 -12.29 -9.59 14.35
N ARG A 173 -12.62 -8.82 13.29
CA ARG A 173 -12.56 -7.37 13.33
C ARG A 173 -13.43 -6.78 14.43
N LEU A 174 -12.87 -5.84 15.21
CA LEU A 174 -13.52 -5.17 16.32
C LEU A 174 -13.55 -3.65 16.14
N GLY A 175 -14.48 -3.01 16.81
CA GLY A 175 -14.62 -1.55 16.83
C GLY A 175 -15.28 -0.96 15.58
N GLY A 176 -15.33 0.37 15.54
CA GLY A 176 -15.92 1.18 14.45
C GLY A 176 -14.91 1.49 13.34
N LYS A 177 -15.28 2.45 12.47
CA LYS A 177 -14.42 2.90 11.37
C LYS A 177 -13.15 3.62 11.84
N ASN A 178 -13.11 4.06 13.08
CA ASN A 178 -12.00 4.72 13.76
C ASN A 178 -11.09 3.77 14.54
N ALA A 179 -11.33 2.47 14.47
CA ALA A 179 -10.54 1.46 15.17
C ALA A 179 -9.58 0.76 14.19
N LEU A 180 -8.30 0.77 14.51
CA LEU A 180 -7.28 0.04 13.78
C LEU A 180 -7.26 -1.42 14.25
N ASN A 181 -7.41 -2.36 13.32
CA ASN A 181 -7.24 -3.78 13.58
C ASN A 181 -5.93 -4.24 12.96
N ILE A 182 -5.09 -4.91 13.72
CA ILE A 182 -3.79 -5.44 13.30
C ILE A 182 -3.85 -6.96 13.39
N TRP A 183 -3.77 -7.65 12.26
CA TRP A 183 -3.67 -9.10 12.20
C TRP A 183 -2.21 -9.50 12.01
N LEU A 184 -1.67 -10.20 13.00
CA LEU A 184 -0.30 -10.72 12.97
C LEU A 184 -0.33 -12.10 12.30
N VAL A 185 0.30 -12.20 11.14
CA VAL A 185 0.28 -13.37 10.26
C VAL A 185 1.68 -13.77 9.82
N ASP A 186 1.83 -14.95 9.23
CA ASP A 186 3.05 -15.43 8.59
C ASP A 186 2.81 -15.56 7.08
N PHE A 187 3.20 -14.55 6.34
CA PHE A 187 3.00 -14.48 4.89
C PHE A 187 4.28 -13.94 4.19
N SER A 188 4.25 -13.81 2.87
CA SER A 188 5.42 -13.41 2.08
C SER A 188 5.63 -11.90 1.98
N TYR A 189 4.81 -11.11 2.66
CA TYR A 189 4.90 -9.66 2.75
C TYR A 189 5.38 -9.23 4.13
N LEU A 190 5.83 -8.00 4.27
CA LEU A 190 5.99 -7.38 5.59
C LEU A 190 4.66 -6.87 6.11
N GLY A 191 3.87 -6.23 5.27
CA GLY A 191 2.55 -5.76 5.63
C GLY A 191 1.61 -5.61 4.43
N ILE A 192 0.33 -5.45 4.70
CA ILE A 192 -0.71 -5.06 3.75
C ILE A 192 -1.81 -4.32 4.50
N ALA A 193 -2.23 -3.15 3.98
CA ALA A 193 -3.28 -2.34 4.56
C ALA A 193 -4.55 -2.26 3.69
N THR A 194 -5.68 -1.88 4.29
CA THR A 194 -6.83 -1.32 3.59
C THR A 194 -6.75 0.20 3.60
N PHE A 195 -7.19 0.85 2.55
CA PHE A 195 -7.30 2.30 2.52
C PHE A 195 -8.60 2.81 3.17
N PRO A 196 -8.63 4.06 3.67
CA PRO A 196 -9.81 4.58 4.37
C PRO A 196 -11.04 4.71 3.47
N TRP A 197 -10.89 4.96 2.18
CA TRP A 197 -12.00 5.05 1.22
C TRP A 197 -12.63 3.68 0.91
N ASP A 198 -11.97 2.57 1.21
CA ASP A 198 -12.48 1.22 1.01
C ASP A 198 -13.42 0.80 2.15
N TYR A 199 -13.38 1.48 3.30
CA TYR A 199 -14.15 1.12 4.49
C TYR A 199 -15.66 0.97 4.20
N ALA A 200 -16.24 1.91 3.46
CA ALA A 200 -17.68 1.90 3.19
C ALA A 200 -18.15 0.65 2.43
N SER A 201 -17.30 0.11 1.57
CA SER A 201 -17.58 -1.10 0.79
C SER A 201 -17.20 -2.38 1.54
N ASN A 202 -16.15 -2.34 2.36
CA ASN A 202 -15.55 -3.49 3.00
C ASN A 202 -15.31 -3.30 4.51
N PRO A 203 -16.30 -2.88 5.31
CA PRO A 203 -16.09 -2.51 6.72
C PRO A 203 -15.59 -3.67 7.59
N LYS A 204 -15.91 -4.90 7.22
CA LYS A 204 -15.59 -6.10 8.02
C LYS A 204 -14.14 -6.58 7.87
N ILE A 205 -13.40 -6.04 6.90
CA ILE A 205 -12.02 -6.46 6.66
C ILE A 205 -11.02 -5.29 6.76
N ASP A 206 -11.50 -4.15 7.22
CA ASP A 206 -10.69 -2.92 7.38
C ASP A 206 -9.66 -3.06 8.49
N GLY A 207 -8.42 -2.69 8.18
CA GLY A 207 -7.27 -2.77 9.08
C GLY A 207 -5.99 -3.13 8.33
N ILE A 208 -4.98 -3.58 9.08
CA ILE A 208 -3.67 -3.95 8.53
C ILE A 208 -3.30 -5.39 8.90
N ARG A 209 -2.59 -6.05 8.00
CA ARG A 209 -1.95 -7.36 8.24
C ARG A 209 -0.45 -7.13 8.30
N VAL A 210 0.19 -7.68 9.30
CA VAL A 210 1.61 -7.46 9.58
C VAL A 210 2.29 -8.81 9.78
N GLN A 211 3.45 -9.02 9.15
CA GLN A 211 4.30 -10.17 9.40
C GLN A 211 4.69 -10.18 10.89
N TYR A 212 4.28 -11.21 11.63
CA TYR A 212 4.48 -11.27 13.08
C TYR A 212 5.95 -11.10 13.50
N SER A 213 6.89 -11.53 12.64
CA SER A 213 8.33 -11.44 12.90
C SER A 213 8.90 -10.03 12.70
N SER A 214 8.11 -9.06 12.18
CA SER A 214 8.52 -7.67 12.03
C SER A 214 8.16 -6.78 13.23
N LEU A 215 7.52 -7.32 14.26
CA LEU A 215 7.32 -6.60 15.50
C LEU A 215 8.66 -6.30 16.18
N PRO A 216 8.71 -5.29 17.08
CA PRO A 216 9.93 -4.98 17.83
C PRO A 216 10.57 -6.21 18.47
N GLY A 217 11.87 -6.43 18.19
CA GLY A 217 12.63 -7.60 18.64
C GLY A 217 12.30 -8.92 17.95
N GLY A 218 11.52 -8.87 16.86
CA GLY A 218 11.22 -10.05 16.04
C GLY A 218 12.40 -10.52 15.19
N SER A 219 12.19 -11.56 14.40
CA SER A 219 13.27 -12.22 13.62
C SER A 219 13.41 -11.71 12.17
N ALA A 220 12.60 -10.77 11.73
CA ALA A 220 12.70 -10.20 10.38
C ALA A 220 13.88 -9.22 10.30
N THR A 221 15.07 -9.73 9.93
CA THR A 221 16.30 -8.94 9.84
C THR A 221 16.08 -7.65 9.03
N ASN A 222 16.52 -6.50 9.56
CA ASN A 222 16.37 -5.14 9.04
C ASN A 222 14.93 -4.60 9.08
N TYR A 223 13.94 -5.39 9.52
CA TYR A 223 12.53 -5.01 9.54
C TYR A 223 11.85 -5.47 10.85
N ASN A 224 12.55 -5.40 11.97
CA ASN A 224 12.12 -5.88 13.27
C ASN A 224 12.15 -4.80 14.37
N GLU A 225 11.99 -3.55 13.96
CA GLU A 225 11.87 -2.41 14.88
C GLU A 225 10.42 -1.90 14.99
N GLY A 226 9.47 -2.55 14.28
CA GLY A 226 8.04 -2.23 14.33
C GLY A 226 7.57 -1.24 13.29
N LYS A 227 8.47 -0.75 12.42
CA LYS A 227 8.14 0.26 11.39
C LYS A 227 7.22 -0.25 10.31
N THR A 228 7.13 -1.58 10.12
CA THR A 228 6.14 -2.18 9.23
C THR A 228 4.72 -1.77 9.61
N ALA A 229 4.36 -1.83 10.91
CA ALA A 229 3.03 -1.42 11.34
C ALA A 229 2.78 0.08 11.14
N SER A 230 3.80 0.93 11.28
CA SER A 230 3.71 2.37 11.02
C SER A 230 3.50 2.69 9.54
N HIS A 231 4.19 1.97 8.65
CA HIS A 231 3.99 2.03 7.20
C HIS A 231 2.54 1.66 6.83
N GLU A 232 2.07 0.49 7.28
CA GLU A 232 0.71 0.03 7.00
C GLU A 232 -0.36 0.93 7.62
N ALA A 233 -0.12 1.46 8.81
CA ALA A 233 -1.00 2.46 9.41
C ALA A 233 -1.04 3.75 8.57
N GLY A 234 0.07 4.17 7.97
CA GLY A 234 0.09 5.27 7.00
C GLY A 234 -0.88 5.05 5.84
N HIS A 235 -0.91 3.85 5.25
CA HIS A 235 -1.90 3.48 4.23
C HIS A 235 -3.32 3.45 4.79
N TRP A 236 -3.51 2.91 5.99
CA TRP A 236 -4.82 2.89 6.65
C TRP A 236 -5.35 4.31 6.91
N PHE A 237 -4.47 5.28 7.10
CA PHE A 237 -4.79 6.70 7.16
C PHE A 237 -4.89 7.38 5.79
N GLY A 238 -4.53 6.71 4.69
CA GLY A 238 -4.70 7.20 3.30
C GLY A 238 -3.46 7.81 2.66
N LEU A 239 -2.26 7.52 3.19
CA LEU A 239 -1.01 7.86 2.51
C LEU A 239 -0.75 6.85 1.38
N TYR A 240 -0.15 7.33 0.31
CA TYR A 240 0.43 6.51 -0.75
C TYR A 240 1.91 6.27 -0.46
N HIS A 241 2.52 5.33 -1.19
CA HIS A 241 3.98 5.23 -1.21
C HIS A 241 4.61 6.52 -1.76
N THR A 242 5.80 6.86 -1.29
CA THR A 242 6.55 8.04 -1.78
C THR A 242 6.88 7.97 -3.27
N PHE A 243 6.97 6.75 -3.82
CA PHE A 243 7.20 6.50 -5.26
C PHE A 243 5.91 6.35 -6.08
N GLN A 244 4.73 6.56 -5.48
CA GLN A 244 3.46 6.57 -6.19
C GLN A 244 3.47 7.64 -7.28
N GLY A 245 3.12 7.27 -8.51
CA GLY A 245 3.12 8.19 -9.65
C GLY A 245 4.51 8.52 -10.22
N GLY A 246 5.59 7.99 -9.64
CA GLY A 246 6.96 8.16 -10.13
C GLY A 246 7.41 9.62 -10.21
N CYS A 247 8.24 9.95 -11.19
CA CYS A 247 8.79 11.29 -11.40
C CYS A 247 7.76 12.26 -12.00
N THR A 248 6.62 12.45 -11.35
CA THR A 248 5.59 13.40 -11.75
C THR A 248 5.39 14.49 -10.70
N SER A 249 4.85 15.64 -11.10
CA SER A 249 4.52 16.71 -10.15
C SER A 249 3.37 16.39 -9.21
N THR A 250 2.61 15.33 -9.50
CA THR A 250 1.53 14.85 -8.62
C THR A 250 2.04 13.85 -7.61
N ASN A 251 3.06 13.05 -7.96
CA ASN A 251 3.69 11.99 -7.18
C ASN A 251 2.70 11.24 -6.25
N ASP A 252 2.96 11.22 -4.95
CA ASP A 252 2.11 10.61 -3.91
C ASP A 252 0.94 11.50 -3.42
N SER A 253 0.64 12.59 -4.13
CA SER A 253 -0.36 13.61 -3.75
C SER A 253 -0.03 14.36 -2.45
N VAL A 254 1.26 14.48 -2.12
CA VAL A 254 1.78 15.27 -0.99
C VAL A 254 2.87 16.21 -1.51
N ALA A 255 2.67 17.51 -1.33
CA ALA A 255 3.50 18.51 -1.99
C ALA A 255 4.94 18.63 -1.44
N ASP A 256 5.16 18.24 -0.19
CA ASP A 256 6.46 18.28 0.49
C ASP A 256 7.19 16.93 0.54
N THR A 257 6.67 15.93 -0.18
CA THR A 257 7.34 14.66 -0.44
C THR A 257 8.00 14.78 -1.82
N PRO A 258 9.33 14.76 -1.95
CA PRO A 258 9.99 14.76 -3.25
C PRO A 258 9.56 13.57 -4.11
N ALA A 259 9.45 13.78 -5.41
CA ALA A 259 9.10 12.70 -6.34
C ALA A 259 10.20 11.66 -6.40
N GLN A 260 9.82 10.39 -6.42
CA GLN A 260 10.71 9.23 -6.42
C GLN A 260 10.28 8.25 -7.51
N SER A 261 11.23 7.76 -8.34
CA SER A 261 10.89 6.93 -9.50
C SER A 261 10.50 5.49 -9.14
N SER A 262 11.02 4.98 -8.03
CA SER A 262 10.84 3.60 -7.54
C SER A 262 11.20 3.53 -6.07
N SER A 263 10.75 2.50 -5.38
CA SER A 263 11.10 2.26 -3.97
C SER A 263 12.61 2.24 -3.72
N SER A 264 13.02 2.65 -2.52
CA SER A 264 14.37 2.46 -2.01
C SER A 264 14.54 1.04 -1.43
N SER A 265 15.79 0.65 -1.19
CA SER A 265 16.14 -0.56 -0.46
C SER A 265 17.35 -0.28 0.42
N GLY A 266 17.37 -0.78 1.63
CA GLY A 266 18.42 -0.44 2.59
C GLY A 266 18.27 0.97 3.13
N CYS A 267 19.35 1.73 3.13
CA CYS A 267 19.38 3.16 3.46
C CYS A 267 20.30 3.89 2.46
N PRO A 268 19.85 4.15 1.21
CA PRO A 268 20.70 4.67 0.14
C PRO A 268 20.86 6.19 0.24
N GLU A 269 21.69 6.66 1.16
CA GLU A 269 21.95 8.08 1.39
C GLU A 269 22.31 8.84 0.10
N GLY A 270 21.67 10.00 -0.10
CA GLY A 270 21.89 10.83 -1.27
C GLY A 270 21.25 10.31 -2.56
N ARG A 271 20.37 9.31 -2.50
CA ARG A 271 19.61 8.83 -3.67
C ARG A 271 18.77 9.97 -4.25
N ASP A 272 18.86 10.13 -5.57
CA ASP A 272 18.09 11.10 -6.36
C ASP A 272 17.69 10.41 -7.68
N SER A 273 16.47 9.93 -7.73
CA SER A 273 16.00 9.10 -8.84
C SER A 273 15.14 9.87 -9.85
N CYS A 274 14.84 11.15 -9.57
CA CYS A 274 14.04 12.02 -10.43
C CYS A 274 14.78 13.32 -10.74
N SER A 275 14.53 13.91 -11.91
CA SER A 275 15.02 15.24 -12.25
C SER A 275 14.24 16.40 -11.60
N LEU A 276 13.20 16.08 -10.83
CA LEU A 276 12.43 17.05 -10.04
C LEU A 276 13.20 17.40 -8.77
N PRO A 277 12.97 18.59 -8.17
CA PRO A 277 13.73 19.01 -6.98
C PRO A 277 13.54 18.10 -5.77
N GLY A 278 14.62 17.86 -5.05
CA GLY A 278 14.68 17.10 -3.79
C GLY A 278 15.25 15.70 -3.98
N LEU A 279 15.99 15.23 -2.97
CA LEU A 279 16.46 13.85 -2.90
C LEU A 279 15.27 12.91 -2.60
N ASP A 280 15.39 11.64 -3.00
CA ASP A 280 14.40 10.62 -2.66
C ASP A 280 14.18 10.56 -1.15
N PRO A 281 12.93 10.50 -0.68
CA PRO A 281 12.61 10.59 0.74
C PRO A 281 12.84 9.24 1.46
N ILE A 282 14.07 8.73 1.45
CA ILE A 282 14.46 7.42 1.96
C ILE A 282 14.19 7.20 3.45
N HIS A 283 14.06 8.28 4.22
CA HIS A 283 13.75 8.24 5.66
C HIS A 283 12.26 8.28 5.96
N ASN A 284 11.42 8.40 4.93
CA ASN A 284 9.97 8.45 5.08
C ASN A 284 9.39 7.06 5.32
N TYR A 285 8.50 6.92 6.31
CA TYR A 285 7.85 5.63 6.60
C TYR A 285 7.09 5.05 5.41
N MET A 286 6.74 5.85 4.39
CA MET A 286 6.02 5.38 3.19
C MET A 286 6.93 4.96 2.03
N ASP A 287 8.26 4.88 2.23
CA ASP A 287 9.20 4.22 1.31
C ASP A 287 9.43 2.76 1.72
N TYR A 288 10.37 2.03 1.08
CA TYR A 288 10.75 0.65 1.35
C TYR A 288 12.16 0.49 1.91
N SER A 289 12.65 1.49 2.62
CA SER A 289 13.93 1.45 3.33
C SER A 289 13.93 0.44 4.49
N TYR A 290 15.09 0.15 5.07
CA TYR A 290 15.18 -0.62 6.33
C TYR A 290 14.56 0.16 7.49
N ASP A 291 14.08 -0.56 8.51
CA ASP A 291 13.48 0.07 9.69
C ASP A 291 14.41 1.10 10.33
N SER A 292 15.70 0.80 10.45
CA SER A 292 16.73 1.71 11.00
C SER A 292 16.99 2.98 10.16
N CYS A 293 16.48 3.04 8.93
CA CYS A 293 16.57 4.22 8.06
C CYS A 293 15.38 5.17 8.22
N TYR A 294 14.25 4.67 8.66
CA TYR A 294 13.03 5.43 8.81
C TYR A 294 13.04 6.33 10.04
N ASN A 295 12.46 7.53 9.91
CA ASN A 295 12.34 8.44 11.05
C ASN A 295 11.26 9.52 10.92
N GLN A 296 10.44 9.53 9.84
CA GLN A 296 9.52 10.65 9.64
C GLN A 296 8.31 10.39 8.75
N PHE A 297 7.22 11.08 9.09
CA PHE A 297 6.22 11.61 8.16
C PHE A 297 6.47 13.10 7.95
N THR A 298 6.08 13.65 6.77
CA THR A 298 6.18 15.08 6.47
C THR A 298 4.98 15.87 7.02
N PRO A 299 5.07 17.20 7.16
CA PRO A 299 3.91 18.05 7.47
C PRO A 299 2.76 17.92 6.48
N GLY A 300 3.06 17.75 5.20
CA GLY A 300 2.05 17.48 4.16
C GLY A 300 1.37 16.14 4.35
N GLN A 301 2.11 15.09 4.69
CA GLN A 301 1.55 13.78 5.04
C GLN A 301 0.66 13.87 6.28
N SER A 302 1.07 14.60 7.32
CA SER A 302 0.23 14.86 8.49
C SER A 302 -1.08 15.56 8.13
N THR A 303 -1.02 16.54 7.23
CA THR A 303 -2.22 17.22 6.69
C THR A 303 -3.11 16.25 5.93
N ARG A 304 -2.53 15.37 5.10
CA ARG A 304 -3.27 14.34 4.35
C ARG A 304 -3.93 13.34 5.28
N ILE A 305 -3.23 12.83 6.30
CA ILE A 305 -3.77 11.96 7.36
C ILE A 305 -5.00 12.59 8.01
N SER A 306 -4.90 13.86 8.42
CA SER A 306 -6.00 14.63 9.02
C SER A 306 -7.21 14.73 8.08
N ASN A 307 -7.00 15.03 6.80
CA ASN A 307 -8.05 15.14 5.79
C ASN A 307 -8.73 13.79 5.54
N MET A 308 -7.96 12.72 5.39
CA MET A 308 -8.48 11.37 5.15
C MET A 308 -9.23 10.83 6.38
N TRP A 309 -8.72 11.07 7.58
CA TRP A 309 -9.46 10.78 8.82
C TRP A 309 -10.80 11.51 8.85
N THR A 310 -10.77 12.82 8.64
CA THR A 310 -11.98 13.64 8.62
C THR A 310 -12.98 13.15 7.57
N ALA A 311 -12.51 12.78 6.39
CA ALA A 311 -13.39 12.32 5.32
C ALA A 311 -14.03 10.97 5.62
N TYR A 312 -13.27 10.01 6.11
CA TYR A 312 -13.66 8.60 6.09
C TYR A 312 -13.81 7.94 7.47
N ARG A 313 -13.07 8.41 8.50
CA ARG A 313 -12.97 7.73 9.80
C ARG A 313 -13.59 8.50 10.98
N ALA A 314 -13.75 9.83 10.86
CA ALA A 314 -14.43 10.66 11.86
C ALA A 314 -15.96 10.60 11.74
#